data_9d23743b1bb2291966106ec368a59453
#
_entry.id   9d23743b1bb2291966106ec368a59453
#
_cell.length_a   1.000
_cell.length_b   1.000
_cell.length_c   1.000
_cell.angle_alpha   90.00
_cell.angle_beta   90.00
_cell.angle_gamma   90.00
#
_symmetry.space_group_name_H-M   'P 1'
#
loop_
_entity.id
_entity.type
_entity.pdbx_description
1 polymer ?
#
loop_
_entity_poly.entity_id
_entity_poly.type
_entity_poly.pdbx_seq_one_letter_code
_entity_poly.pdbx_strand_id
1 'polypeptide(L)'
;MRSFSLPLPTLFAGFVAVLVGYASSAAIIWQAAAAAGATPGQIAGWMTALGLAMGISTLALSAWRKVPVLTAWSTPGAALLVSGLQGVTLAEAVGIFIFANALIVICGATGLFARLMQIIPHSLAAAMLAGILLRFGLQAFAGLQEHLLLCGGMLAAWLLCKALWPRFAVVAALVIGALIAAASGDVASAAVPLAFVTPEWVAPQFTPALLLSVGLPFFLVTMASQNAPGFATLQASGYTVPVSALIVVCGGLALLLAPFGVYSICIAAITAAICQSPEAHPDPNQRWLAAMAAGGFYLLAGLFGGSITALMSALPPAWIQMLAGLALLGTIGGSLFQAVHQASERDAAVLTFLVTASGVTLAGIGSAFWGVVLGGVSYGVLSALRRP
;
A
#
# COMPACT_ATOMS: atom_id res chain seq x y z
N MET A 1 -2.85 10.72 40.19
CA MET A 1 -2.43 9.88 39.02
C MET A 1 -3.68 9.25 38.45
N ARG A 2 -4.21 9.76 37.32
CA ARG A 2 -5.29 9.07 36.61
C ARG A 2 -4.68 7.81 36.01
N SER A 3 -5.19 6.65 36.40
CA SER A 3 -4.79 5.36 35.82
C SER A 3 -5.00 5.45 34.30
N PHE A 4 -3.93 5.27 33.56
CA PHE A 4 -3.94 5.26 32.10
C PHE A 4 -4.50 3.88 31.66
N SER A 5 -5.81 3.71 31.79
CA SER A 5 -6.48 2.54 31.26
C SER A 5 -6.94 2.86 29.84
N LEU A 6 -6.27 2.27 28.85
CA LEU A 6 -6.78 2.29 27.47
C LEU A 6 -8.15 1.58 27.46
N PRO A 7 -9.23 2.28 27.07
CA PRO A 7 -10.53 1.61 26.94
C PRO A 7 -10.44 0.43 25.97
N LEU A 8 -11.09 -0.67 26.29
CA LEU A 8 -11.05 -1.89 25.45
C LEU A 8 -11.46 -1.64 23.98
N PRO A 9 -12.48 -0.81 23.67
CA PRO A 9 -12.81 -0.45 22.28
C PRO A 9 -11.66 0.25 21.56
N THR A 10 -10.92 1.12 22.24
CA THR A 10 -9.77 1.85 21.70
C THR A 10 -8.61 0.91 21.35
N LEU A 11 -8.31 -0.03 22.25
CA LEU A 11 -7.30 -1.06 22.02
C LEU A 11 -7.70 -1.97 20.84
N PHE A 12 -8.96 -2.38 20.80
CA PHE A 12 -9.48 -3.25 19.76
C PHE A 12 -9.51 -2.55 18.38
N ALA A 13 -9.85 -1.26 18.32
CA ALA A 13 -9.78 -0.48 17.09
C ALA A 13 -8.35 -0.43 16.52
N GLY A 14 -7.34 -0.22 17.38
CA GLY A 14 -5.93 -0.27 16.98
C GLY A 14 -5.53 -1.67 16.45
N PHE A 15 -5.93 -2.73 17.14
CA PHE A 15 -5.68 -4.11 16.69
C PHE A 15 -6.31 -4.39 15.33
N VAL A 16 -7.60 -4.05 15.15
CA VAL A 16 -8.33 -4.27 13.89
C VAL A 16 -7.72 -3.48 12.75
N ALA A 17 -7.28 -2.24 12.99
CA ALA A 17 -6.62 -1.43 11.97
C ALA A 17 -5.34 -2.12 11.46
N VAL A 18 -4.50 -2.65 12.34
CA VAL A 18 -3.28 -3.38 11.96
C VAL A 18 -3.61 -4.69 11.26
N LEU A 19 -4.54 -5.47 11.80
CA LEU A 19 -4.97 -6.73 11.22
C LEU A 19 -5.48 -6.54 9.78
N VAL A 20 -6.37 -5.58 9.56
CA VAL A 20 -6.91 -5.25 8.23
C VAL A 20 -5.79 -4.78 7.28
N GLY A 21 -4.87 -3.94 7.77
CA GLY A 21 -3.73 -3.47 6.99
C GLY A 21 -2.83 -4.60 6.50
N TYR A 22 -2.42 -5.49 7.40
CA TYR A 22 -1.59 -6.66 7.05
C TYR A 22 -2.35 -7.65 6.16
N ALA A 23 -3.57 -8.02 6.51
CA ALA A 23 -4.37 -8.96 5.74
C ALA A 23 -4.61 -8.49 4.30
N SER A 24 -4.76 -7.16 4.09
CA SER A 24 -5.04 -6.62 2.78
C SER A 24 -3.82 -6.42 1.89
N SER A 25 -2.60 -6.37 2.42
CA SER A 25 -1.45 -5.94 1.62
C SER A 25 -0.13 -6.67 1.87
N ALA A 26 0.02 -7.45 2.93
CA ALA A 26 1.26 -8.19 3.19
C ALA A 26 1.66 -9.11 2.04
N ALA A 27 0.68 -9.78 1.42
CA ALA A 27 0.90 -10.63 0.25
C ALA A 27 1.46 -9.86 -0.96
N ILE A 28 1.04 -8.61 -1.16
CA ILE A 28 1.50 -7.74 -2.24
C ILE A 28 2.94 -7.31 -1.99
N ILE A 29 3.28 -6.97 -0.75
CA ILE A 29 4.65 -6.59 -0.36
C ILE A 29 5.59 -7.77 -0.51
N TRP A 30 5.16 -8.97 -0.10
CA TRP A 30 5.91 -10.20 -0.32
C TRP A 30 6.22 -10.41 -1.80
N GLN A 31 5.22 -10.24 -2.69
CA GLN A 31 5.41 -10.35 -4.14
C GLN A 31 6.37 -9.27 -4.68
N ALA A 32 6.29 -8.03 -4.18
CA ALA A 32 7.19 -6.95 -4.60
C ALA A 32 8.66 -7.25 -4.21
N ALA A 33 8.90 -7.73 -3.01
CA ALA A 33 10.23 -8.11 -2.56
C ALA A 33 10.77 -9.32 -3.34
N ALA A 34 9.93 -10.33 -3.59
CA ALA A 34 10.28 -11.49 -4.41
C ALA A 34 10.60 -11.09 -5.86
N ALA A 35 9.88 -10.12 -6.43
CA ALA A 35 10.14 -9.60 -7.78
C ALA A 35 11.52 -8.94 -7.91
N ALA A 36 12.04 -8.34 -6.83
CA ALA A 36 13.41 -7.80 -6.74
C ALA A 36 14.46 -8.89 -6.48
N GLY A 37 14.08 -10.16 -6.46
CA GLY A 37 15.00 -11.27 -6.20
C GLY A 37 15.40 -11.43 -4.73
N ALA A 38 14.64 -10.86 -3.79
CA ALA A 38 14.91 -11.00 -2.37
C ALA A 38 14.72 -12.45 -1.91
N THR A 39 15.64 -12.94 -1.09
CA THR A 39 15.53 -14.24 -0.43
C THR A 39 14.42 -14.21 0.65
N PRO A 40 13.89 -15.35 1.09
CA PRO A 40 12.90 -15.39 2.18
C PRO A 40 13.36 -14.68 3.45
N GLY A 41 14.66 -14.75 3.78
CA GLY A 41 15.24 -14.02 4.92
C GLY A 41 15.21 -12.50 4.73
N GLN A 42 15.53 -12.02 3.53
CA GLN A 42 15.46 -10.59 3.19
C GLN A 42 14.02 -10.08 3.18
N ILE A 43 13.07 -10.85 2.66
CA ILE A 43 11.64 -10.52 2.72
C ILE A 43 11.17 -10.39 4.17
N ALA A 44 11.57 -11.35 5.03
CA ALA A 44 11.28 -11.29 6.45
C ALA A 44 11.88 -10.04 7.11
N GLY A 45 13.11 -9.68 6.74
CA GLY A 45 13.77 -8.45 7.17
C GLY A 45 12.99 -7.19 6.74
N TRP A 46 12.49 -7.14 5.50
CA TRP A 46 11.62 -6.04 5.03
C TRP A 46 10.35 -5.92 5.88
N MET A 47 9.66 -7.04 6.13
CA MET A 47 8.46 -7.05 6.97
C MET A 47 8.75 -6.56 8.40
N THR A 48 9.89 -6.95 8.94
CA THR A 48 10.36 -6.46 10.25
C THR A 48 10.62 -4.94 10.20
N ALA A 49 11.41 -4.47 9.25
CA ALA A 49 11.76 -3.05 9.12
C ALA A 49 10.52 -2.16 8.91
N LEU A 50 9.62 -2.58 8.03
CA LEU A 50 8.36 -1.88 7.76
C LEU A 50 7.45 -1.82 9.00
N GLY A 51 7.27 -2.95 9.69
CA GLY A 51 6.45 -3.01 10.90
C GLY A 51 7.00 -2.11 12.01
N LEU A 52 8.31 -2.15 12.25
CA LEU A 52 8.96 -1.28 13.23
C LEU A 52 8.87 0.20 12.84
N ALA A 53 9.13 0.53 11.56
CA ALA A 53 9.08 1.90 11.07
C ALA A 53 7.65 2.49 11.17
N MET A 54 6.62 1.72 10.78
CA MET A 54 5.21 2.12 10.92
C MET A 54 4.82 2.27 12.39
N GLY A 55 5.26 1.34 13.24
CA GLY A 55 4.99 1.42 14.68
C GLY A 55 5.58 2.67 15.31
N ILE A 56 6.87 2.92 15.09
CA ILE A 56 7.58 4.08 15.62
C ILE A 56 6.95 5.38 15.10
N SER A 57 6.74 5.50 13.80
CA SER A 57 6.17 6.72 13.21
C SER A 57 4.73 6.98 13.66
N THR A 58 3.88 5.95 13.75
CA THR A 58 2.52 6.07 14.26
C THR A 58 2.51 6.54 15.72
N LEU A 59 3.33 5.92 16.58
CA LEU A 59 3.46 6.32 17.99
C LEU A 59 3.96 7.76 18.12
N ALA A 60 5.05 8.09 17.43
CA ALA A 60 5.67 9.42 17.52
C ALA A 60 4.73 10.53 17.03
N LEU A 61 4.13 10.36 15.84
CA LEU A 61 3.27 11.38 15.24
C LEU A 61 1.96 11.54 16.01
N SER A 62 1.33 10.43 16.44
CA SER A 62 0.10 10.48 17.22
C SER A 62 0.33 11.08 18.62
N ALA A 63 1.43 10.73 19.29
CA ALA A 63 1.79 11.30 20.58
C ALA A 63 2.14 12.79 20.47
N TRP A 64 2.86 13.19 19.41
CA TRP A 64 3.23 14.58 19.19
C TRP A 64 2.03 15.48 18.92
N ARG A 65 1.10 15.02 18.08
CA ARG A 65 -0.03 15.87 17.65
C ARG A 65 -1.30 15.69 18.47
N LYS A 66 -1.40 14.62 19.28
CA LYS A 66 -2.63 14.20 19.96
C LYS A 66 -3.81 14.02 18.97
N VAL A 67 -3.48 13.54 17.77
CA VAL A 67 -4.39 13.27 16.65
C VAL A 67 -4.15 11.83 16.21
N PRO A 68 -5.18 11.07 15.80
CA PRO A 68 -5.02 9.69 15.36
C PRO A 68 -4.32 9.62 13.98
N VAL A 69 -3.01 9.89 13.94
CA VAL A 69 -2.16 9.79 12.76
C VAL A 69 -1.66 8.36 12.66
N LEU A 70 -2.29 7.56 11.83
CA LEU A 70 -1.83 6.21 11.52
C LEU A 70 -0.92 6.27 10.29
N THR A 71 0.26 5.68 10.38
CA THR A 71 1.14 5.50 9.23
C THR A 71 1.02 4.08 8.69
N ALA A 72 1.27 3.92 7.41
CA ALA A 72 1.26 2.64 6.73
C ALA A 72 2.23 2.66 5.54
N TRP A 73 2.57 1.48 5.03
CA TRP A 73 3.21 1.36 3.72
C TRP A 73 2.26 1.76 2.59
N SER A 74 2.82 2.05 1.40
CA SER A 74 2.02 2.30 0.19
C SER A 74 1.62 0.99 -0.47
N THR A 75 0.38 0.52 -0.25
CA THR A 75 -0.15 -0.65 -0.96
C THR A 75 -0.19 -0.44 -2.48
N PRO A 76 -0.68 0.70 -3.01
CA PRO A 76 -0.61 0.97 -4.44
C PRO A 76 0.83 1.02 -4.97
N GLY A 77 1.75 1.58 -4.17
CA GLY A 77 3.17 1.58 -4.48
C GLY A 77 3.76 0.17 -4.54
N ALA A 78 3.46 -0.69 -3.56
CA ALA A 78 3.88 -2.08 -3.58
C ALA A 78 3.37 -2.82 -4.82
N ALA A 79 2.12 -2.59 -5.21
CA ALA A 79 1.54 -3.20 -6.41
C ALA A 79 2.29 -2.77 -7.70
N LEU A 80 2.67 -1.49 -7.81
CA LEU A 80 3.54 -1.03 -8.90
C LEU A 80 4.90 -1.75 -8.86
N LEU A 81 5.50 -1.89 -7.67
CA LEU A 81 6.80 -2.53 -7.51
C LEU A 81 6.80 -4.00 -7.91
N VAL A 82 5.70 -4.74 -7.74
CA VAL A 82 5.60 -6.14 -8.20
C VAL A 82 5.89 -6.28 -9.70
N SER A 83 5.42 -5.34 -10.51
CA SER A 83 5.70 -5.33 -11.95
C SER A 83 6.99 -4.58 -12.30
N GLY A 84 7.27 -3.49 -11.59
CA GLY A 84 8.40 -2.62 -11.87
C GLY A 84 9.77 -3.20 -11.48
N LEU A 85 9.80 -4.13 -10.51
CA LEU A 85 11.05 -4.74 -10.04
C LEU A 85 11.38 -6.09 -10.72
N GLN A 86 10.63 -6.51 -11.74
CA GLN A 86 10.96 -7.70 -12.51
C GLN A 86 12.31 -7.54 -13.24
N GLY A 87 13.26 -8.41 -12.89
CA GLY A 87 14.62 -8.36 -13.45
C GLY A 87 15.51 -7.25 -12.88
N VAL A 88 15.04 -6.52 -11.86
CA VAL A 88 15.79 -5.49 -11.13
C VAL A 88 16.49 -6.15 -9.95
N THR A 89 17.73 -5.78 -9.70
CA THR A 89 18.47 -6.27 -8.52
C THR A 89 17.99 -5.61 -7.24
N LEU A 90 18.20 -6.28 -6.10
CA LEU A 90 17.81 -5.74 -4.80
C LEU A 90 18.50 -4.39 -4.49
N ALA A 91 19.76 -4.23 -4.93
CA ALA A 91 20.52 -2.98 -4.79
C ALA A 91 19.88 -1.82 -5.59
N GLU A 92 19.44 -2.10 -6.81
CA GLU A 92 18.73 -1.14 -7.66
C GLU A 92 17.34 -0.81 -7.10
N ALA A 93 16.64 -1.81 -6.54
CA ALA A 93 15.36 -1.58 -5.86
C ALA A 93 15.52 -0.60 -4.68
N VAL A 94 16.57 -0.77 -3.87
CA VAL A 94 16.90 0.18 -2.79
C VAL A 94 17.20 1.57 -3.35
N GLY A 95 17.93 1.67 -4.46
CA GLY A 95 18.17 2.95 -5.17
C GLY A 95 16.86 3.63 -5.60
N ILE A 96 15.90 2.87 -6.12
CA ILE A 96 14.55 3.34 -6.47
C ILE A 96 13.82 3.87 -5.23
N PHE A 97 13.87 3.15 -4.10
CA PHE A 97 13.21 3.56 -2.84
C PHE A 97 13.81 4.87 -2.31
N ILE A 98 15.14 4.97 -2.29
CA ILE A 98 15.84 6.20 -1.88
C ILE A 98 15.44 7.38 -2.78
N PHE A 99 15.46 7.21 -4.08
CA PHE A 99 15.09 8.25 -5.05
C PHE A 99 13.65 8.74 -4.84
N ALA A 100 12.69 7.82 -4.78
CA ALA A 100 11.28 8.17 -4.62
C ALA A 100 11.00 8.84 -3.26
N ASN A 101 11.58 8.33 -2.17
CA ASN A 101 11.40 8.94 -0.85
C ASN A 101 12.14 10.29 -0.74
N ALA A 102 13.26 10.50 -1.43
CA ALA A 102 13.88 11.80 -1.52
C ALA A 102 12.97 12.82 -2.22
N LEU A 103 12.31 12.43 -3.31
CA LEU A 103 11.29 13.26 -3.96
C LEU A 103 10.11 13.57 -3.03
N ILE A 104 9.66 12.61 -2.23
CA ILE A 104 8.60 12.81 -1.22
C ILE A 104 9.05 13.85 -0.19
N VAL A 105 10.27 13.74 0.34
CA VAL A 105 10.83 14.69 1.31
C VAL A 105 10.94 16.08 0.71
N ILE A 106 11.47 16.21 -0.50
CA ILE A 106 11.59 17.50 -1.22
C ILE A 106 10.19 18.10 -1.43
N CYS A 107 9.23 17.28 -1.86
CA CYS A 107 7.85 17.71 -2.09
C CYS A 107 7.18 18.21 -0.80
N GLY A 108 7.43 17.53 0.33
CA GLY A 108 6.97 17.95 1.65
C GLY A 108 7.64 19.24 2.13
N ALA A 109 8.98 19.32 2.06
CA ALA A 109 9.77 20.45 2.56
C ALA A 109 9.51 21.75 1.77
N THR A 110 9.27 21.65 0.46
CA THR A 110 9.01 22.80 -0.42
C THR A 110 7.54 23.19 -0.49
N GLY A 111 6.63 22.42 0.12
CA GLY A 111 5.18 22.61 -0.03
C GLY A 111 4.67 22.33 -1.45
N LEU A 112 5.49 21.68 -2.28
CA LEU A 112 5.17 21.38 -3.68
C LEU A 112 4.03 20.37 -3.81
N PHE A 113 3.69 19.65 -2.75
CA PHE A 113 2.60 18.66 -2.74
C PHE A 113 1.28 19.26 -3.26
N ALA A 114 0.88 20.41 -2.74
CA ALA A 114 -0.36 21.06 -3.16
C ALA A 114 -0.32 21.47 -4.65
N ARG A 115 0.85 21.94 -5.13
CA ARG A 115 1.03 22.30 -6.54
C ARG A 115 1.02 21.08 -7.46
N LEU A 116 1.70 20.00 -7.06
CA LEU A 116 1.74 18.75 -7.82
C LEU A 116 0.34 18.15 -8.00
N MET A 117 -0.47 18.19 -6.94
CA MET A 117 -1.86 17.73 -6.97
C MET A 117 -2.75 18.60 -7.89
N GLN A 118 -2.35 19.84 -8.19
CA GLN A 118 -3.06 20.70 -9.14
C GLN A 118 -2.62 20.50 -10.59
N ILE A 119 -1.36 20.09 -10.83
CA ILE A 119 -0.78 19.93 -12.17
C ILE A 119 -1.21 18.60 -12.80
N ILE A 120 -1.19 17.52 -12.03
CA ILE A 120 -1.58 16.18 -12.52
C ILE A 120 -3.07 16.01 -12.23
N PRO A 121 -3.94 15.93 -13.26
CA PRO A 121 -5.34 15.66 -13.05
C PRO A 121 -5.52 14.35 -12.24
N HIS A 122 -6.38 14.38 -11.24
CA HIS A 122 -6.66 13.20 -10.40
C HIS A 122 -7.14 12.01 -11.22
N SER A 123 -7.83 12.26 -12.33
CA SER A 123 -8.30 11.25 -13.29
C SER A 123 -7.13 10.46 -13.91
N LEU A 124 -6.04 11.12 -14.30
CA LEU A 124 -4.87 10.46 -14.90
C LEU A 124 -4.11 9.62 -13.86
N ALA A 125 -3.91 10.16 -12.66
CA ALA A 125 -3.29 9.41 -11.56
C ALA A 125 -4.12 8.17 -11.17
N ALA A 126 -5.45 8.32 -11.10
CA ALA A 126 -6.37 7.23 -10.84
C ALA A 126 -6.39 6.19 -11.98
N ALA A 127 -6.33 6.65 -13.23
CA ALA A 127 -6.26 5.80 -14.42
C ALA A 127 -4.96 4.97 -14.46
N MET A 128 -3.81 5.59 -14.15
CA MET A 128 -2.54 4.88 -14.01
C MET A 128 -2.63 3.81 -12.93
N LEU A 129 -3.15 4.16 -11.75
CA LEU A 129 -3.33 3.20 -10.66
C LEU A 129 -4.24 2.05 -11.07
N ALA A 130 -5.40 2.33 -11.67
CA ALA A 130 -6.32 1.30 -12.17
C ALA A 130 -5.63 0.36 -13.16
N GLY A 131 -4.81 0.89 -14.08
CA GLY A 131 -4.03 0.10 -15.03
C GLY A 131 -3.02 -0.83 -14.37
N ILE A 132 -2.30 -0.36 -13.35
CA ILE A 132 -1.37 -1.16 -12.55
C ILE A 132 -2.10 -2.28 -11.83
N LEU A 133 -3.22 -1.95 -11.16
CA LEU A 133 -3.95 -2.88 -10.32
C LEU A 133 -4.77 -3.91 -11.10
N LEU A 134 -5.10 -3.64 -12.37
CA LEU A 134 -5.85 -4.57 -13.22
C LEU A 134 -5.23 -5.97 -13.25
N ARG A 135 -3.91 -6.05 -13.29
CA ARG A 135 -3.17 -7.33 -13.30
C ARG A 135 -3.50 -8.21 -12.10
N PHE A 136 -3.59 -7.61 -10.90
CA PHE A 136 -3.92 -8.35 -9.67
C PHE A 136 -5.34 -8.91 -9.72
N GLY A 137 -6.29 -8.10 -10.20
CA GLY A 137 -7.66 -8.55 -10.40
C GLY A 137 -7.75 -9.72 -11.39
N LEU A 138 -7.10 -9.61 -12.54
CA LEU A 138 -7.09 -10.67 -13.55
C LEU A 138 -6.44 -11.96 -13.02
N GLN A 139 -5.28 -11.86 -12.35
CA GLN A 139 -4.58 -13.02 -11.78
C GLN A 139 -5.40 -13.72 -10.68
N ALA A 140 -6.10 -12.96 -9.84
CA ALA A 140 -6.95 -13.53 -8.81
C ALA A 140 -8.04 -14.43 -9.40
N PHE A 141 -8.70 -13.98 -10.46
CA PHE A 141 -9.78 -14.74 -11.10
C PHE A 141 -9.26 -15.83 -12.05
N ALA A 142 -8.06 -15.68 -12.61
CA ALA A 142 -7.42 -16.77 -13.38
C ALA A 142 -7.19 -18.02 -12.50
N GLY A 143 -6.85 -17.84 -11.22
CA GLY A 143 -6.68 -18.93 -10.27
C GLY A 143 -7.92 -19.80 -10.05
N LEU A 144 -9.13 -19.30 -10.38
CA LEU A 144 -10.36 -20.10 -10.29
C LEU A 144 -10.36 -21.31 -11.24
N GLN A 145 -9.64 -21.25 -12.35
CA GLN A 145 -9.57 -22.35 -13.32
C GLN A 145 -8.82 -23.57 -12.78
N GLU A 146 -7.75 -23.33 -12.02
CA GLU A 146 -6.87 -24.38 -11.52
C GLU A 146 -7.18 -24.77 -10.07
N HIS A 147 -7.64 -23.82 -9.27
CA HIS A 147 -7.86 -23.97 -7.82
C HIS A 147 -9.28 -23.51 -7.43
N LEU A 148 -10.31 -24.09 -8.06
CA LEU A 148 -11.72 -23.65 -7.87
C LEU A 148 -12.16 -23.68 -6.41
N LEU A 149 -11.82 -24.74 -5.67
CA LEU A 149 -12.24 -24.88 -4.27
C LEU A 149 -11.60 -23.80 -3.39
N LEU A 150 -10.30 -23.55 -3.55
CA LEU A 150 -9.55 -22.57 -2.79
C LEU A 150 -10.00 -21.15 -3.15
N CYS A 151 -9.86 -20.77 -4.42
CA CYS A 151 -10.16 -19.41 -4.88
C CYS A 151 -11.67 -19.11 -4.82
N GLY A 152 -12.53 -20.08 -5.15
CA GLY A 152 -13.98 -19.95 -5.02
C GLY A 152 -14.45 -19.82 -3.57
N GLY A 153 -13.87 -20.59 -2.66
CA GLY A 153 -14.13 -20.49 -1.21
C GLY A 153 -13.70 -19.13 -0.65
N MET A 154 -12.52 -18.63 -1.04
CA MET A 154 -12.05 -17.31 -0.64
C MET A 154 -12.97 -16.19 -1.17
N LEU A 155 -13.40 -16.27 -2.43
CA LEU A 155 -14.34 -15.33 -3.05
C LEU A 155 -15.68 -15.34 -2.34
N ALA A 156 -16.25 -16.52 -2.07
CA ALA A 156 -17.51 -16.66 -1.37
C ALA A 156 -17.43 -16.09 0.05
N ALA A 157 -16.39 -16.39 0.80
CA ALA A 157 -16.17 -15.83 2.13
C ALA A 157 -16.03 -14.29 2.08
N TRP A 158 -15.29 -13.77 1.11
CA TRP A 158 -15.17 -12.33 0.91
C TRP A 158 -16.50 -11.67 0.59
N LEU A 159 -17.29 -12.22 -0.33
CA LEU A 159 -18.61 -11.69 -0.71
C LEU A 159 -19.59 -11.68 0.46
N LEU A 160 -19.70 -12.79 1.17
CA LEU A 160 -20.58 -12.90 2.33
C LEU A 160 -20.19 -11.91 3.44
N CYS A 161 -18.90 -11.86 3.75
CA CYS A 161 -18.41 -10.95 4.77
C CYS A 161 -18.49 -9.48 4.30
N LYS A 162 -18.30 -9.20 3.01
CA LYS A 162 -18.45 -7.85 2.45
C LYS A 162 -19.89 -7.33 2.58
N ALA A 163 -20.88 -8.22 2.49
CA ALA A 163 -22.28 -7.89 2.68
C ALA A 163 -22.64 -7.65 4.16
N LEU A 164 -22.08 -8.43 5.08
CA LEU A 164 -22.44 -8.40 6.50
C LEU A 164 -21.53 -7.51 7.35
N TRP A 165 -20.22 -7.63 7.14
CA TRP A 165 -19.17 -6.90 7.89
C TRP A 165 -18.04 -6.46 6.94
N PRO A 166 -18.24 -5.40 6.12
CA PRO A 166 -17.32 -5.03 5.03
C PRO A 166 -15.85 -4.88 5.42
N ARG A 167 -15.57 -4.40 6.63
CA ARG A 167 -14.20 -4.20 7.17
C ARG A 167 -13.42 -5.50 7.36
N PHE A 168 -14.10 -6.64 7.52
CA PHE A 168 -13.47 -7.94 7.73
C PHE A 168 -13.45 -8.83 6.49
N ALA A 169 -13.94 -8.36 5.34
CA ALA A 169 -14.08 -9.18 4.14
C ALA A 169 -12.75 -9.83 3.70
N VAL A 170 -11.65 -9.07 3.72
CA VAL A 170 -10.32 -9.57 3.35
C VAL A 170 -9.78 -10.54 4.42
N VAL A 171 -10.05 -10.27 5.69
CA VAL A 171 -9.69 -11.18 6.80
C VAL A 171 -10.44 -12.50 6.67
N ALA A 172 -11.72 -12.46 6.32
CA ALA A 172 -12.51 -13.68 6.09
C ALA A 172 -11.94 -14.50 4.93
N ALA A 173 -11.60 -13.87 3.80
CA ALA A 173 -10.95 -14.56 2.68
C ALA A 173 -9.61 -15.17 3.08
N LEU A 174 -8.79 -14.45 3.84
CA LEU A 174 -7.50 -14.93 4.37
C LEU A 174 -7.69 -16.19 5.19
N VAL A 175 -8.57 -16.14 6.21
CA VAL A 175 -8.78 -17.24 7.15
C VAL A 175 -9.40 -18.47 6.46
N ILE A 176 -10.48 -18.27 5.70
CA ILE A 176 -11.15 -19.37 4.99
C ILE A 176 -10.23 -20.00 3.95
N GLY A 177 -9.47 -19.19 3.20
CA GLY A 177 -8.49 -19.69 2.24
C GLY A 177 -7.38 -20.51 2.92
N ALA A 178 -6.87 -20.06 4.08
CA ALA A 178 -5.87 -20.80 4.83
C ALA A 178 -6.43 -22.14 5.38
N LEU A 179 -7.69 -22.15 5.85
CA LEU A 179 -8.36 -23.38 6.31
C LEU A 179 -8.58 -24.37 5.16
N ILE A 180 -9.01 -23.89 3.98
CA ILE A 180 -9.17 -24.74 2.78
C ILE A 180 -7.82 -25.31 2.37
N ALA A 181 -6.77 -24.48 2.26
CA ALA A 181 -5.42 -24.94 1.89
C ALA A 181 -4.88 -26.01 2.89
N ALA A 182 -5.12 -25.80 4.19
CA ALA A 182 -4.74 -26.77 5.22
C ALA A 182 -5.52 -28.07 5.09
N ALA A 183 -6.83 -28.02 4.83
CA ALA A 183 -7.69 -29.20 4.67
C ALA A 183 -7.37 -29.98 3.39
N SER A 184 -6.95 -29.29 2.31
CA SER A 184 -6.52 -29.90 1.04
C SER A 184 -5.10 -30.48 1.10
N GLY A 185 -4.33 -30.21 2.16
CA GLY A 185 -2.93 -30.61 2.26
C GLY A 185 -1.96 -29.78 1.42
N ASP A 186 -2.41 -28.64 0.91
CA ASP A 186 -1.62 -27.75 0.05
C ASP A 186 -0.69 -26.81 0.84
N VAL A 187 -0.74 -26.86 2.15
CA VAL A 187 0.16 -26.09 3.02
C VAL A 187 1.47 -26.83 3.18
N ALA A 188 2.58 -26.22 2.79
CA ALA A 188 3.89 -26.79 3.03
C ALA A 188 4.09 -26.98 4.54
N SER A 189 4.50 -28.19 4.94
CA SER A 189 4.80 -28.55 6.35
C SER A 189 6.06 -27.82 6.84
N ALA A 190 6.03 -26.51 6.86
CA ALA A 190 7.08 -25.70 7.47
C ALA A 190 6.61 -25.27 8.87
N ALA A 191 7.39 -25.60 9.89
CA ALA A 191 7.21 -24.97 11.17
C ALA A 191 7.34 -23.44 10.98
N VAL A 192 6.28 -22.69 11.30
CA VAL A 192 6.35 -21.21 11.27
C VAL A 192 7.15 -20.81 12.52
N PRO A 193 8.45 -20.47 12.38
CA PRO A 193 9.24 -20.11 13.54
C PRO A 193 8.76 -18.77 14.08
N LEU A 194 8.56 -18.68 15.38
CA LEU A 194 8.44 -17.40 16.07
C LEU A 194 9.84 -16.77 16.13
N ALA A 195 10.30 -16.18 15.02
CA ALA A 195 11.64 -15.67 14.92
C ALA A 195 11.63 -14.18 14.57
N PHE A 196 12.39 -13.42 15.33
CA PHE A 196 12.81 -12.08 14.96
C PHE A 196 13.90 -12.20 13.88
N VAL A 197 13.69 -11.55 12.75
CA VAL A 197 14.67 -11.47 11.67
C VAL A 197 15.22 -10.06 11.61
N THR A 198 16.54 -9.92 11.81
CA THR A 198 17.19 -8.64 11.67
C THR A 198 17.19 -8.20 10.21
N PRO A 199 16.72 -6.98 9.90
CA PRO A 199 16.81 -6.44 8.55
C PRO A 199 18.26 -6.35 8.08
N GLU A 200 18.53 -6.83 6.87
CA GLU A 200 19.87 -6.76 6.26
C GLU A 200 20.06 -5.41 5.57
N TRP A 201 21.29 -4.87 5.70
CA TRP A 201 21.68 -3.69 4.94
C TRP A 201 21.98 -4.07 3.49
N VAL A 202 21.31 -3.40 2.55
CA VAL A 202 21.59 -3.52 1.11
C VAL A 202 22.12 -2.18 0.60
N ALA A 203 23.32 -2.18 0.05
CA ALA A 203 23.93 -0.98 -0.53
C ALA A 203 23.12 -0.55 -1.78
N PRO A 204 22.72 0.74 -1.90
CA PRO A 204 21.94 1.20 -3.05
C PRO A 204 22.78 1.25 -4.32
N GLN A 205 22.13 0.92 -5.44
CA GLN A 205 22.65 1.16 -6.79
C GLN A 205 21.66 2.03 -7.56
N PHE A 206 22.16 3.08 -8.21
CA PHE A 206 21.34 4.06 -8.92
C PHE A 206 21.48 3.85 -10.43
N THR A 207 20.43 3.36 -11.07
CA THR A 207 20.33 3.18 -12.53
C THR A 207 19.36 4.21 -13.08
N PRO A 208 19.80 5.26 -13.81
CA PRO A 208 18.93 6.37 -14.21
C PRO A 208 17.66 5.95 -14.94
N ALA A 209 17.73 4.94 -15.79
CA ALA A 209 16.56 4.40 -16.49
C ALA A 209 15.52 3.85 -15.52
N LEU A 210 15.94 3.13 -14.46
CA LEU A 210 15.04 2.56 -13.43
C LEU A 210 14.47 3.65 -12.52
N LEU A 211 15.25 4.68 -12.21
CA LEU A 211 14.75 5.82 -11.42
C LEU A 211 13.61 6.52 -12.13
N LEU A 212 13.68 6.68 -13.45
CA LEU A 212 12.62 7.27 -14.25
C LEU A 212 11.46 6.31 -14.51
N SER A 213 11.76 5.04 -14.86
CA SER A 213 10.72 4.09 -15.27
C SER A 213 9.91 3.53 -14.12
N VAL A 214 10.52 3.38 -12.93
CA VAL A 214 9.89 2.81 -11.74
C VAL A 214 9.82 3.84 -10.61
N GLY A 215 10.92 4.54 -10.32
CA GLY A 215 11.02 5.45 -9.19
C GLY A 215 10.07 6.64 -9.28
N LEU A 216 9.98 7.28 -10.44
CA LEU A 216 9.08 8.42 -10.64
C LEU A 216 7.59 8.00 -10.60
N PRO A 217 7.12 6.96 -11.30
CA PRO A 217 5.76 6.45 -11.14
C PRO A 217 5.47 5.99 -9.70
N PHE A 218 6.42 5.35 -9.02
CA PHE A 218 6.27 4.95 -7.63
C PHE A 218 6.06 6.16 -6.70
N PHE A 219 6.84 7.23 -6.87
CA PHE A 219 6.64 8.50 -6.17
C PHE A 219 5.22 9.06 -6.42
N LEU A 220 4.80 9.15 -7.69
CA LEU A 220 3.50 9.71 -8.06
C LEU A 220 2.34 8.91 -7.49
N VAL A 221 2.37 7.58 -7.62
CA VAL A 221 1.34 6.69 -7.06
C VAL A 221 1.29 6.81 -5.54
N THR A 222 2.44 6.82 -4.89
CA THR A 222 2.52 6.91 -3.42
C THR A 222 1.95 8.24 -2.92
N MET A 223 2.24 9.35 -3.60
CA MET A 223 1.70 10.65 -3.23
C MET A 223 0.21 10.76 -3.51
N ALA A 224 -0.24 10.40 -4.71
CA ALA A 224 -1.62 10.60 -5.16
C ALA A 224 -2.59 9.56 -4.59
N SER A 225 -2.15 8.31 -4.45
CA SER A 225 -3.05 7.19 -4.11
C SER A 225 -2.91 6.69 -2.66
N GLN A 226 -1.91 7.18 -1.93
CA GLN A 226 -1.73 6.82 -0.52
C GLN A 226 -1.70 8.05 0.39
N ASN A 227 -0.80 9.02 0.18
CA ASN A 227 -0.70 10.17 1.06
C ASN A 227 -1.92 11.11 0.93
N ALA A 228 -2.35 11.46 -0.29
CA ALA A 228 -3.49 12.36 -0.48
C ALA A 228 -4.79 11.82 0.16
N PRO A 229 -5.21 10.56 -0.05
CA PRO A 229 -6.35 9.99 0.66
C PRO A 229 -6.17 9.95 2.18
N GLY A 230 -4.95 9.69 2.68
CA GLY A 230 -4.65 9.69 4.11
C GLY A 230 -4.93 11.05 4.75
N PHE A 231 -4.46 12.13 4.13
CA PHE A 231 -4.76 13.49 4.60
C PHE A 231 -6.24 13.85 4.46
N ALA A 232 -6.88 13.44 3.35
CA ALA A 232 -8.31 13.66 3.15
C ALA A 232 -9.15 12.97 4.25
N THR A 233 -8.76 11.77 4.67
CA THR A 233 -9.43 11.02 5.75
C THR A 233 -9.28 11.74 7.10
N LEU A 234 -8.09 12.27 7.42
CA LEU A 234 -7.88 13.08 8.62
C LEU A 234 -8.75 14.33 8.62
N GLN A 235 -8.81 15.07 7.51
CA GLN A 235 -9.65 16.26 7.36
C GLN A 235 -11.14 15.95 7.47
N ALA A 236 -11.60 14.87 6.81
CA ALA A 236 -12.99 14.41 6.89
C ALA A 236 -13.40 14.02 8.31
N SER A 237 -12.45 13.53 9.12
CA SER A 237 -12.65 13.23 10.55
C SER A 237 -12.51 14.44 11.46
N GLY A 238 -12.33 15.67 10.91
CA GLY A 238 -12.26 16.93 11.64
C GLY A 238 -10.88 17.27 12.22
N TYR A 239 -9.81 16.57 11.82
CA TYR A 239 -8.45 16.83 12.31
C TYR A 239 -7.66 17.72 11.37
N THR A 240 -7.03 18.75 11.92
CA THR A 240 -6.05 19.58 11.20
C THR A 240 -4.63 19.18 11.59
N VAL A 241 -3.80 18.92 10.58
CA VAL A 241 -2.41 18.49 10.77
C VAL A 241 -1.46 19.27 9.85
N PRO A 242 -0.20 19.46 10.25
CA PRO A 242 0.80 20.09 9.40
C PRO A 242 1.25 19.11 8.30
N VAL A 243 0.56 19.12 7.17
CA VAL A 243 0.73 18.17 6.05
C VAL A 243 2.20 18.06 5.64
N SER A 244 2.88 19.20 5.39
CA SER A 244 4.30 19.21 4.99
C SER A 244 5.20 18.53 6.01
N ALA A 245 5.02 18.79 7.31
CA ALA A 245 5.83 18.18 8.35
C ALA A 245 5.63 16.67 8.42
N LEU A 246 4.38 16.19 8.30
CA LEU A 246 4.10 14.75 8.31
C LEU A 246 4.71 14.04 7.09
N ILE A 247 4.62 14.65 5.90
CA ILE A 247 5.24 14.10 4.68
C ILE A 247 6.77 14.02 4.84
N VAL A 248 7.40 15.08 5.37
CA VAL A 248 8.85 15.10 5.58
C VAL A 248 9.28 14.04 6.60
N VAL A 249 8.54 13.87 7.69
CA VAL A 249 8.87 12.87 8.73
C VAL A 249 8.70 11.46 8.17
N CYS A 250 7.58 11.16 7.53
CA CYS A 250 7.33 9.82 6.96
C CYS A 250 8.30 9.50 5.82
N GLY A 251 8.46 10.42 4.85
CA GLY A 251 9.38 10.25 3.73
C GLY A 251 10.84 10.19 4.19
N GLY A 252 11.23 11.01 5.19
CA GLY A 252 12.57 11.00 5.77
C GLY A 252 12.88 9.69 6.48
N LEU A 253 11.94 9.15 7.25
CA LEU A 253 12.09 7.85 7.89
C LEU A 253 12.23 6.72 6.85
N ALA A 254 11.39 6.72 5.82
CA ALA A 254 11.47 5.76 4.73
C ALA A 254 12.79 5.89 3.95
N LEU A 255 13.25 7.12 3.69
CA LEU A 255 14.53 7.39 3.04
C LEU A 255 15.71 6.81 3.83
N LEU A 256 15.74 7.02 5.14
CA LEU A 256 16.80 6.53 6.03
C LEU A 256 16.79 5.01 6.15
N LEU A 257 15.62 4.39 6.15
CA LEU A 257 15.45 2.96 6.33
C LEU A 257 15.32 2.18 5.00
N ALA A 258 15.37 2.87 3.85
CA ALA A 258 15.31 2.23 2.54
C ALA A 258 16.36 1.12 2.34
N PRO A 259 17.63 1.24 2.80
CA PRO A 259 18.61 0.16 2.71
C PRO A 259 18.21 -1.12 3.45
N PHE A 260 17.28 -1.05 4.37
CA PHE A 260 16.74 -2.19 5.12
C PHE A 260 15.39 -2.71 4.54
N GLY A 261 15.00 -2.22 3.35
CA GLY A 261 13.79 -2.65 2.67
C GLY A 261 12.51 -1.85 3.00
N VAL A 262 12.64 -0.72 3.72
CA VAL A 262 11.52 0.20 3.93
C VAL A 262 11.30 1.01 2.66
N TYR A 263 10.47 0.51 1.77
CA TYR A 263 10.21 1.16 0.48
C TYR A 263 9.35 2.42 0.60
N SER A 264 8.46 2.50 1.60
CA SER A 264 7.64 3.70 1.86
C SER A 264 7.06 3.71 3.27
N ILE A 265 6.90 4.90 3.84
CA ILE A 265 6.06 5.20 5.01
C ILE A 265 5.17 6.37 4.63
N CYS A 266 3.87 6.20 4.75
CA CYS A 266 2.85 7.13 4.28
C CYS A 266 1.76 7.32 5.33
N ILE A 267 0.92 8.33 5.14
CA ILE A 267 -0.27 8.50 5.96
C ILE A 267 -1.34 7.50 5.49
N ALA A 268 -1.85 6.71 6.43
CA ALA A 268 -2.89 5.73 6.16
C ALA A 268 -4.26 6.41 5.95
N ALA A 269 -5.10 5.80 5.11
CA ALA A 269 -6.48 6.22 4.89
C ALA A 269 -7.47 5.23 5.51
N ILE A 270 -7.59 4.04 4.92
CA ILE A 270 -8.63 3.05 5.28
C ILE A 270 -8.47 2.56 6.72
N THR A 271 -7.26 2.17 7.10
CA THR A 271 -6.97 1.68 8.46
C THR A 271 -7.00 2.83 9.48
N ALA A 272 -6.61 4.04 9.07
CA ALA A 272 -6.73 5.23 9.92
C ALA A 272 -8.19 5.57 10.24
N ALA A 273 -9.12 5.41 9.28
CA ALA A 273 -10.53 5.66 9.51
C ALA A 273 -11.10 4.80 10.66
N ILE A 274 -10.58 3.59 10.87
CA ILE A 274 -10.98 2.73 12.00
C ILE A 274 -10.59 3.38 13.33
N CYS A 275 -9.37 3.90 13.45
CA CYS A 275 -8.89 4.60 14.66
C CYS A 275 -9.54 5.98 14.86
N GLN A 276 -10.03 6.60 13.78
CA GLN A 276 -10.67 7.92 13.79
C GLN A 276 -12.17 7.84 14.04
N SER A 277 -12.75 6.65 14.05
CA SER A 277 -14.20 6.45 14.17
C SER A 277 -14.72 6.66 15.60
N PRO A 278 -16.02 6.97 15.77
CA PRO A 278 -16.65 7.04 17.08
C PRO A 278 -16.61 5.71 17.86
N GLU A 279 -16.55 4.57 17.12
CA GLU A 279 -16.44 3.25 17.75
C GLU A 279 -15.07 3.03 18.41
N ALA A 280 -14.01 3.72 17.95
CA ALA A 280 -12.70 3.67 18.59
C ALA A 280 -12.69 4.41 19.92
N HIS A 281 -13.29 5.60 19.94
CA HIS A 281 -13.52 6.38 21.17
C HIS A 281 -14.59 7.44 20.93
N PRO A 282 -15.60 7.61 21.83
CA PRO A 282 -16.65 8.60 21.68
C PRO A 282 -16.12 10.04 21.64
N ASP A 283 -15.12 10.37 22.47
CA ASP A 283 -14.44 11.67 22.45
C ASP A 283 -13.41 11.73 21.31
N PRO A 284 -13.59 12.61 20.30
CA PRO A 284 -12.63 12.77 19.21
C PRO A 284 -11.21 13.12 19.69
N ASN A 285 -11.08 13.84 20.80
CA ASN A 285 -9.79 14.25 21.36
C ASN A 285 -9.01 13.08 22.00
N GLN A 286 -9.64 11.93 22.20
CA GLN A 286 -9.00 10.74 22.76
C GLN A 286 -8.74 9.65 21.72
N ARG A 287 -9.22 9.79 20.47
CA ARG A 287 -9.05 8.79 19.40
C ARG A 287 -7.59 8.56 19.01
N TRP A 288 -6.70 9.51 19.30
CA TRP A 288 -5.25 9.29 19.09
C TRP A 288 -4.71 8.09 19.89
N LEU A 289 -5.37 7.72 21.00
CA LEU A 289 -5.01 6.52 21.77
C LEU A 289 -5.23 5.22 20.98
N ALA A 290 -6.20 5.19 20.06
CA ALA A 290 -6.38 4.04 19.15
C ALA A 290 -5.23 3.91 18.15
N ALA A 291 -4.72 5.05 17.65
CA ALA A 291 -3.51 5.05 16.84
C ALA A 291 -2.26 4.65 17.65
N MET A 292 -2.17 5.04 18.91
CA MET A 292 -1.11 4.56 19.83
C MET A 292 -1.17 3.04 19.99
N ALA A 293 -2.36 2.47 20.20
CA ALA A 293 -2.56 1.03 20.26
C ALA A 293 -2.14 0.35 18.95
N ALA A 294 -2.56 0.91 17.80
CA ALA A 294 -2.15 0.42 16.49
C ALA A 294 -0.62 0.47 16.30
N GLY A 295 0.03 1.54 16.74
CA GLY A 295 1.50 1.64 16.74
C GLY A 295 2.17 0.52 17.54
N GLY A 296 1.64 0.20 18.72
CA GLY A 296 2.10 -0.95 19.51
C GLY A 296 1.91 -2.29 18.79
N PHE A 297 0.77 -2.51 18.14
CA PHE A 297 0.53 -3.71 17.34
C PHE A 297 1.40 -3.78 16.09
N TYR A 298 1.73 -2.64 15.45
CA TYR A 298 2.71 -2.61 14.36
C TYR A 298 4.11 -3.02 14.81
N LEU A 299 4.55 -2.57 16.00
CA LEU A 299 5.83 -3.02 16.58
C LEU A 299 5.83 -4.53 16.82
N LEU A 300 4.74 -5.07 17.39
CA LEU A 300 4.60 -6.52 17.56
C LEU A 300 4.63 -7.26 16.22
N ALA A 301 3.88 -6.78 15.22
CA ALA A 301 3.88 -7.38 13.88
C ALA A 301 5.26 -7.32 13.22
N GLY A 302 6.01 -6.23 13.42
CA GLY A 302 7.39 -6.11 12.98
C GLY A 302 8.32 -7.13 13.64
N LEU A 303 8.20 -7.33 14.95
CA LEU A 303 8.97 -8.35 15.68
C LEU A 303 8.71 -9.77 15.17
N PHE A 304 7.52 -10.04 14.65
CA PHE A 304 7.13 -11.33 14.06
C PHE A 304 7.15 -11.33 12.51
N GLY A 305 7.87 -10.41 11.88
CA GLY A 305 7.97 -10.30 10.41
C GLY A 305 8.45 -11.59 9.75
N GLY A 306 9.38 -12.32 10.39
CA GLY A 306 9.84 -13.64 9.95
C GLY A 306 8.72 -14.69 9.95
N SER A 307 7.88 -14.69 10.98
CA SER A 307 6.74 -15.61 11.08
C SER A 307 5.68 -15.33 10.01
N ILE A 308 5.41 -14.04 9.74
CA ILE A 308 4.47 -13.62 8.68
C ILE A 308 5.00 -14.10 7.32
N THR A 309 6.30 -13.90 7.06
CA THR A 309 6.94 -14.34 5.81
C THR A 309 6.91 -15.86 5.66
N ALA A 310 7.22 -16.60 6.74
CA ALA A 310 7.16 -18.06 6.72
C ALA A 310 5.74 -18.58 6.44
N LEU A 311 4.73 -17.94 7.04
CA LEU A 311 3.33 -18.27 6.78
C LEU A 311 2.96 -18.00 5.30
N MET A 312 3.36 -16.87 4.75
CA MET A 312 3.11 -16.55 3.33
C MET A 312 3.79 -17.57 2.40
N SER A 313 5.03 -17.95 2.70
CA SER A 313 5.78 -18.93 1.91
C SER A 313 5.22 -20.35 2.00
N ALA A 314 4.51 -20.69 3.08
CA ALA A 314 3.90 -22.00 3.28
C ALA A 314 2.55 -22.15 2.54
N LEU A 315 1.93 -21.06 2.12
CA LEU A 315 0.62 -21.06 1.47
C LEU A 315 0.76 -21.14 -0.06
N PRO A 316 -0.23 -21.73 -0.76
CA PRO A 316 -0.18 -21.85 -2.22
C PRO A 316 -0.10 -20.48 -2.91
N PRO A 317 0.62 -20.33 -4.03
CA PRO A 317 0.66 -19.08 -4.80
C PRO A 317 -0.73 -18.57 -5.20
N ALA A 318 -1.67 -19.47 -5.53
CA ALA A 318 -3.05 -19.11 -5.86
C ALA A 318 -3.77 -18.42 -4.68
N TRP A 319 -3.48 -18.83 -3.43
CA TRP A 319 -4.00 -18.18 -2.24
C TRP A 319 -3.51 -16.74 -2.14
N ILE A 320 -2.20 -16.52 -2.36
CA ILE A 320 -1.58 -15.19 -2.30
C ILE A 320 -2.17 -14.27 -3.38
N GLN A 321 -2.29 -14.78 -4.61
CA GLN A 321 -2.82 -14.03 -5.75
C GLN A 321 -4.30 -13.65 -5.54
N MET A 322 -5.10 -14.62 -5.09
CA MET A 322 -6.52 -14.39 -4.79
C MET A 322 -6.71 -13.38 -3.67
N LEU A 323 -5.97 -13.51 -2.58
CA LEU A 323 -6.01 -12.56 -1.46
C LEU A 323 -5.63 -11.14 -1.91
N ALA A 324 -4.54 -10.99 -2.67
CA ALA A 324 -4.09 -9.72 -3.21
C ALA A 324 -5.16 -9.07 -4.11
N GLY A 325 -5.74 -9.83 -5.04
CA GLY A 325 -6.79 -9.34 -5.92
C GLY A 325 -8.04 -8.91 -5.18
N LEU A 326 -8.54 -9.72 -4.24
CA LEU A 326 -9.71 -9.40 -3.42
C LEU A 326 -9.49 -8.15 -2.54
N ALA A 327 -8.29 -8.00 -1.97
CA ALA A 327 -7.92 -6.83 -1.19
C ALA A 327 -7.93 -5.55 -2.02
N LEU A 328 -7.55 -5.63 -3.29
CA LEU A 328 -7.45 -4.49 -4.20
C LEU A 328 -8.75 -4.16 -4.95
N LEU A 329 -9.78 -5.02 -4.91
CA LEU A 329 -11.03 -4.80 -5.66
C LEU A 329 -11.66 -3.43 -5.39
N GLY A 330 -11.71 -3.00 -4.13
CA GLY A 330 -12.22 -1.68 -3.77
C GLY A 330 -11.39 -0.54 -4.36
N THR A 331 -10.07 -0.68 -4.35
CA THR A 331 -9.15 0.31 -4.91
C THR A 331 -9.24 0.33 -6.43
N ILE A 332 -9.36 -0.82 -7.09
CA ILE A 332 -9.58 -0.92 -8.55
C ILE A 332 -10.88 -0.18 -8.92
N GLY A 333 -11.99 -0.52 -8.26
CA GLY A 333 -13.29 0.11 -8.54
C GLY A 333 -13.29 1.63 -8.30
N GLY A 334 -12.71 2.06 -7.18
CA GLY A 334 -12.58 3.49 -6.86
C GLY A 334 -11.69 4.24 -7.85
N SER A 335 -10.57 3.64 -8.26
CA SER A 335 -9.66 4.24 -9.24
C SER A 335 -10.28 4.32 -10.64
N LEU A 336 -11.01 3.30 -11.08
CA LEU A 336 -11.75 3.34 -12.34
C LEU A 336 -12.84 4.43 -12.32
N PHE A 337 -13.60 4.53 -11.23
CA PHE A 337 -14.59 5.58 -11.08
C PHE A 337 -13.96 6.98 -11.19
N GLN A 338 -12.88 7.23 -10.42
CA GLN A 338 -12.19 8.52 -10.45
C GLN A 338 -11.57 8.83 -11.81
N ALA A 339 -11.06 7.82 -12.52
CA ALA A 339 -10.48 7.98 -13.85
C ALA A 339 -11.49 8.49 -14.87
N VAL A 340 -12.73 7.99 -14.85
CA VAL A 340 -13.73 8.29 -15.89
C VAL A 340 -14.83 9.27 -15.45
N HIS A 341 -14.81 9.70 -14.19
CA HIS A 341 -15.87 10.55 -13.63
C HIS A 341 -15.98 11.90 -14.36
N GLN A 342 -14.87 12.57 -14.62
CA GLN A 342 -14.85 13.84 -15.32
C GLN A 342 -14.88 13.65 -16.84
N ALA A 343 -15.95 14.07 -17.49
CA ALA A 343 -16.15 13.90 -18.92
C ALA A 343 -15.08 14.60 -19.78
N SER A 344 -14.57 15.76 -19.35
CA SER A 344 -13.52 16.52 -20.06
C SER A 344 -12.16 15.84 -20.06
N GLU A 345 -11.87 14.99 -19.06
CA GLU A 345 -10.58 14.33 -18.86
C GLU A 345 -10.63 12.83 -19.25
N ARG A 346 -11.83 12.30 -19.52
CA ARG A 346 -12.07 10.87 -19.70
C ARG A 346 -11.23 10.23 -20.78
N ASP A 347 -11.10 10.86 -21.94
CA ASP A 347 -10.36 10.29 -23.07
C ASP A 347 -8.87 10.15 -22.72
N ALA A 348 -8.29 11.17 -22.08
CA ALA A 348 -6.91 11.15 -21.62
C ALA A 348 -6.70 10.12 -20.51
N ALA A 349 -7.66 9.97 -19.60
CA ALA A 349 -7.63 9.00 -18.53
C ALA A 349 -7.72 7.55 -19.07
N VAL A 350 -8.62 7.28 -20.02
CA VAL A 350 -8.72 5.96 -20.67
C VAL A 350 -7.43 5.62 -21.40
N LEU A 351 -6.82 6.56 -22.11
CA LEU A 351 -5.51 6.35 -22.75
C LEU A 351 -4.44 6.01 -21.71
N THR A 352 -4.35 6.76 -20.60
CA THR A 352 -3.45 6.50 -19.48
C THR A 352 -3.64 5.08 -18.94
N PHE A 353 -4.89 4.70 -18.68
CA PHE A 353 -5.25 3.36 -18.18
C PHE A 353 -4.78 2.27 -19.13
N LEU A 354 -5.12 2.35 -20.42
CA LEU A 354 -4.80 1.33 -21.40
C LEU A 354 -3.28 1.18 -21.63
N VAL A 355 -2.56 2.30 -21.74
CA VAL A 355 -1.10 2.28 -21.88
C VAL A 355 -0.45 1.66 -20.64
N THR A 356 -0.91 2.04 -19.44
CA THR A 356 -0.38 1.47 -18.19
C THR A 356 -0.69 -0.02 -18.09
N ALA A 357 -1.91 -0.45 -18.39
CA ALA A 357 -2.35 -1.85 -18.32
C ALA A 357 -1.67 -2.74 -19.36
N SER A 358 -1.26 -2.18 -20.52
CA SER A 358 -0.62 -2.94 -21.61
C SER A 358 0.73 -3.53 -21.23
N GLY A 359 1.41 -2.96 -20.20
CA GLY A 359 2.76 -3.39 -19.82
C GLY A 359 3.84 -3.02 -20.84
N VAL A 360 3.55 -2.16 -21.83
CA VAL A 360 4.49 -1.75 -22.88
C VAL A 360 5.75 -1.10 -22.26
N THR A 361 6.90 -1.49 -22.78
CA THR A 361 8.18 -0.87 -22.41
C THR A 361 8.77 -0.19 -23.64
N LEU A 362 8.96 1.13 -23.57
CA LEU A 362 9.55 1.93 -24.65
C LEU A 362 10.85 2.56 -24.16
N ALA A 363 11.92 2.42 -24.90
CA ALA A 363 13.25 2.93 -24.54
C ALA A 363 13.75 2.46 -23.16
N GLY A 364 13.41 1.25 -22.74
CA GLY A 364 13.74 0.72 -21.41
C GLY A 364 12.89 1.27 -20.25
N ILE A 365 11.87 2.09 -20.54
CA ILE A 365 11.00 2.73 -19.55
C ILE A 365 9.63 2.06 -19.56
N GLY A 366 9.13 1.68 -18.37
CA GLY A 366 7.91 0.90 -18.21
C GLY A 366 6.62 1.67 -18.49
N SER A 367 5.53 0.92 -18.71
CA SER A 367 4.21 1.40 -19.13
C SER A 367 3.56 2.42 -18.20
N ALA A 368 3.82 2.35 -16.89
CA ALA A 368 3.25 3.29 -15.93
C ALA A 368 3.72 4.73 -16.18
N PHE A 369 5.01 4.90 -16.48
CA PHE A 369 5.57 6.21 -16.87
C PHE A 369 4.94 6.71 -18.17
N TRP A 370 4.93 5.87 -19.21
CA TRP A 370 4.38 6.24 -20.51
C TRP A 370 2.88 6.52 -20.47
N GLY A 371 2.16 5.81 -19.61
CA GLY A 371 0.75 6.07 -19.35
C GLY A 371 0.50 7.50 -18.89
N VAL A 372 1.27 7.99 -17.92
CA VAL A 372 1.15 9.36 -17.42
C VAL A 372 1.61 10.38 -18.47
N VAL A 373 2.71 10.12 -19.18
CA VAL A 373 3.24 11.03 -20.21
C VAL A 373 2.25 11.17 -21.36
N LEU A 374 1.81 10.05 -21.95
CA LEU A 374 0.88 10.08 -23.09
C LEU A 374 -0.50 10.62 -22.68
N GLY A 375 -0.96 10.26 -21.48
CA GLY A 375 -2.19 10.81 -20.93
C GLY A 375 -2.10 12.32 -20.68
N GLY A 376 -1.01 12.79 -20.12
CA GLY A 376 -0.76 14.22 -19.90
C GLY A 376 -0.69 15.02 -21.21
N VAL A 377 0.01 14.50 -22.22
CA VAL A 377 0.05 15.10 -23.56
C VAL A 377 -1.35 15.12 -24.18
N SER A 378 -2.07 13.99 -24.14
CA SER A 378 -3.45 13.91 -24.64
C SER A 378 -4.37 14.91 -23.95
N TYR A 379 -4.29 15.01 -22.62
CA TYR A 379 -5.05 15.99 -21.85
C TYR A 379 -4.73 17.42 -22.29
N GLY A 380 -3.45 17.77 -22.44
CA GLY A 380 -3.03 19.09 -22.90
C GLY A 380 -3.55 19.43 -24.30
N VAL A 381 -3.41 18.51 -25.26
CA VAL A 381 -3.90 18.69 -26.64
C VAL A 381 -5.43 18.84 -26.67
N LEU A 382 -6.15 17.92 -26.02
CA LEU A 382 -7.62 17.96 -26.01
C LEU A 382 -8.16 19.20 -25.30
N SER A 383 -7.51 19.64 -24.22
CA SER A 383 -7.89 20.86 -23.50
C SER A 383 -7.65 22.13 -24.34
N ALA A 384 -6.56 22.15 -25.11
CA ALA A 384 -6.24 23.28 -25.97
C ALA A 384 -7.20 23.38 -27.17
N LEU A 385 -7.58 22.27 -27.76
CA LEU A 385 -8.48 22.22 -28.94
C LEU A 385 -9.97 22.35 -28.58
N ARG A 386 -10.37 22.05 -27.36
CA ARG A 386 -11.75 22.19 -26.87
C ARG A 386 -12.03 23.55 -26.23
N ARG A 387 -11.06 24.46 -26.14
CA ARG A 387 -11.35 25.85 -25.75
C ARG A 387 -12.07 26.55 -26.89
N PRO A 388 -13.28 27.09 -26.64
CA PRO A 388 -14.04 27.85 -27.65
C PRO A 388 -13.32 29.09 -28.08
#